data_bf3678bb78107ff0a417eaee0bb02a8d
#
_entry.id   bf3678bb78107ff0a417eaee0bb02a8d
#
_cell.length_a   1.000
_cell.length_b   1.000
_cell.length_c   1.000
_cell.angle_alpha   90.00
_cell.angle_beta   90.00
_cell.angle_gamma   90.00
#
_symmetry.space_group_name_H-M   'P 1'
#
loop_
_entity.id
_entity.type
_entity.pdbx_description
1 polymer ?
#
loop_
_entity_poly.entity_id
_entity_poly.type
_entity_poly.pdbx_seq_one_letter_code
_entity_poly.pdbx_strand_id
1 'polypeptide(L)'
;SDMVEKFFHTTESAVLFPEFVSRVVRQGLEEESILPAITATVTNFDGMDYRSIASIPTEEEKSLKRVEEGAQIPQTTVRTQENLVRLHKRGRMLVASYEAIRFQRLDLFSVTLRQIGAYIGRMHLQDAIDVLINGDGNNNAAQKFTVGDGTISGGSGSLSYDALVDFWSQFDPYTMNTLLVSNDMMLAMLKLPEFQNPLTGLNFQGTGTLTTPLGAKLLRTSAMPEGTLIGLDKGYALEQICGSQVTVEYDKLIDRQLERAAITSISGFAKLFPEASKVLTVA
;
A
#
# COMPACT_ATOMS: atom_id res chain seq x y z
N SER A 1 -8.69 33.30 9.91
CA SER A 1 -7.67 32.40 9.38
C SER A 1 -6.65 33.19 8.60
N ASP A 2 -5.42 32.77 8.69
CA ASP A 2 -4.29 33.45 8.04
C ASP A 2 -4.34 33.26 6.51
N MET A 3 -3.80 34.23 5.81
CA MET A 3 -3.69 34.20 4.35
C MET A 3 -2.35 33.59 3.95
N VAL A 4 -2.30 32.89 2.82
CA VAL A 4 -1.05 32.34 2.26
C VAL A 4 -0.03 33.45 1.98
N GLU A 5 -0.50 34.65 1.70
CA GLU A 5 0.34 35.85 1.50
C GLU A 5 1.35 36.08 2.63
N LYS A 6 1.06 35.69 3.87
CA LYS A 6 1.97 35.83 5.01
C LYS A 6 3.35 35.16 4.81
N PHE A 7 3.40 34.08 4.02
CA PHE A 7 4.66 33.44 3.68
C PHE A 7 5.56 34.29 2.77
N PHE A 8 5.00 35.30 2.09
CA PHE A 8 5.72 36.08 1.11
C PHE A 8 6.02 37.51 1.56
N HIS A 9 5.69 37.89 2.80
CA HIS A 9 5.96 39.21 3.34
C HIS A 9 7.44 39.48 3.60
N THR A 10 8.20 38.44 3.98
CA THR A 10 9.64 38.54 4.23
C THR A 10 10.37 37.40 3.54
N THR A 11 11.66 37.60 3.25
CA THR A 11 12.51 36.54 2.66
C THR A 11 12.58 35.32 3.58
N GLU A 12 12.59 35.52 4.89
CA GLU A 12 12.63 34.43 5.88
C GLU A 12 11.32 33.63 5.88
N SER A 13 10.17 34.29 5.80
CA SER A 13 8.89 33.58 5.75
C SER A 13 8.69 32.84 4.42
N ALA A 14 9.23 33.31 3.32
CA ALA A 14 9.14 32.63 2.02
C ALA A 14 9.88 31.28 1.99
N VAL A 15 10.94 31.14 2.77
CA VAL A 15 11.69 29.86 2.91
C VAL A 15 10.84 28.80 3.61
N LEU A 16 9.91 29.19 4.46
CA LEU A 16 9.03 28.27 5.17
C LEU A 16 7.89 27.69 4.31
N PHE A 17 7.60 28.31 3.17
CA PHE A 17 6.50 27.88 2.32
C PHE A 17 6.67 26.45 1.77
N PRO A 18 7.82 26.05 1.19
CA PRO A 18 8.02 24.68 0.74
C PRO A 18 7.92 23.65 1.87
N GLU A 19 8.40 23.97 3.06
CA GLU A 19 8.29 23.11 4.22
C GLU A 19 6.84 22.94 4.68
N PHE A 20 6.09 24.04 4.73
CA PHE A 20 4.65 24.02 5.03
C PHE A 20 3.90 23.12 4.04
N VAL A 21 4.12 23.31 2.73
CA VAL A 21 3.50 22.51 1.67
C VAL A 21 3.87 21.02 1.84
N SER A 22 5.16 20.72 2.03
CA SER A 22 5.64 19.36 2.24
C SER A 22 4.98 18.68 3.43
N ARG A 23 4.87 19.38 4.55
CA ARG A 23 4.26 18.85 5.78
C ARG A 23 2.77 18.55 5.60
N VAL A 24 2.02 19.46 4.98
CA VAL A 24 0.57 19.29 4.79
C VAL A 24 0.27 18.21 3.76
N VAL A 25 1.04 18.12 2.68
CA VAL A 25 0.92 17.04 1.69
C VAL A 25 1.23 15.69 2.32
N ARG A 26 2.30 15.61 3.13
CA ARG A 26 2.65 14.38 3.88
C ARG A 26 1.53 13.98 4.82
N GLN A 27 0.95 14.91 5.55
CA GLN A 27 -0.20 14.63 6.41
C GLN A 27 -1.36 14.02 5.61
N GLY A 28 -1.72 14.58 4.47
CA GLY A 28 -2.76 14.03 3.61
C GLY A 28 -2.44 12.63 3.07
N LEU A 29 -1.18 12.38 2.74
CA LEU A 29 -0.71 11.06 2.31
C LEU A 29 -0.84 10.03 3.44
N GLU A 30 -0.45 10.39 4.66
CA GLU A 30 -0.44 9.49 5.82
C GLU A 30 -1.86 9.21 6.35
N GLU A 31 -2.74 10.21 6.38
CA GLU A 31 -4.11 10.09 6.93
C GLU A 31 -4.97 9.10 6.13
N GLU A 32 -4.83 9.05 4.82
CA GLU A 32 -5.66 8.20 3.95
C GLU A 32 -4.92 6.93 3.46
N SER A 33 -3.65 6.75 3.79
CA SER A 33 -2.86 5.65 3.28
C SER A 33 -3.17 4.35 4.03
N ILE A 34 -3.48 3.29 3.26
CA ILE A 34 -3.56 1.93 3.77
C ILE A 34 -2.24 1.16 3.63
N LEU A 35 -1.21 1.76 3.04
CA LEU A 35 0.11 1.13 2.86
C LEU A 35 0.71 0.60 4.17
N PRO A 36 0.67 1.32 5.30
CA PRO A 36 1.18 0.79 6.57
C PRO A 36 0.45 -0.46 7.05
N ALA A 37 -0.78 -0.68 6.60
CA ALA A 37 -1.57 -1.86 6.98
C ALA A 37 -1.23 -3.10 6.14
N ILE A 38 -0.53 -2.95 5.02
CA ILE A 38 -0.19 -4.05 4.09
C ILE A 38 1.31 -4.28 3.94
N THR A 39 2.16 -3.39 4.43
CA THR A 39 3.61 -3.51 4.36
C THR A 39 4.19 -4.16 5.61
N ALA A 40 5.11 -5.10 5.43
CA ALA A 40 5.86 -5.72 6.52
C ALA A 40 6.93 -4.78 7.06
N THR A 41 7.62 -4.09 6.16
CA THR A 41 8.70 -3.16 6.49
C THR A 41 8.78 -2.02 5.49
N VAL A 42 9.33 -0.91 5.94
CA VAL A 42 9.65 0.26 5.11
C VAL A 42 11.15 0.48 5.17
N THR A 43 11.81 0.43 4.02
CA THR A 43 13.25 0.67 3.90
C THR A 43 13.46 2.03 3.24
N ASN A 44 14.18 2.91 3.91
CA ASN A 44 14.62 4.16 3.31
C ASN A 44 15.92 3.92 2.55
N PHE A 45 15.93 4.29 1.28
CA PHE A 45 17.06 4.06 0.39
C PHE A 45 17.34 5.29 -0.46
N ASP A 46 18.56 5.77 -0.37
CA ASP A 46 19.02 6.91 -1.16
C ASP A 46 19.82 6.40 -2.36
N GLY A 47 19.15 6.24 -3.49
CA GLY A 47 19.71 5.71 -4.73
C GLY A 47 18.65 5.09 -5.64
N MET A 48 19.09 4.49 -6.74
CA MET A 48 18.22 3.85 -7.74
C MET A 48 18.37 2.31 -7.79
N ASP A 49 19.41 1.77 -7.17
CA ASP A 49 19.84 0.38 -7.33
C ASP A 49 19.55 -0.47 -6.08
N TYR A 50 18.30 -0.48 -5.64
CA TYR A 50 17.89 -1.29 -4.51
C TYR A 50 17.55 -2.73 -4.92
N ARG A 51 18.09 -3.69 -4.17
CA ARG A 51 17.75 -5.11 -4.28
C ARG A 51 17.20 -5.62 -2.95
N SER A 52 16.02 -6.17 -2.98
CA SER A 52 15.42 -6.78 -1.80
C SER A 52 16.04 -8.14 -1.48
N ILE A 53 15.73 -8.66 -0.31
CA ILE A 53 16.18 -9.99 0.12
C ILE A 53 15.30 -11.05 -0.54
N ALA A 54 15.92 -12.05 -1.15
CA ALA A 54 15.24 -13.27 -1.58
C ALA A 54 15.42 -14.34 -0.50
N SER A 55 14.32 -14.71 0.12
CA SER A 55 14.29 -15.93 0.91
C SER A 55 13.16 -16.81 0.37
N ILE A 56 13.53 -17.73 -0.52
CA ILE A 56 12.66 -18.85 -0.88
C ILE A 56 13.26 -20.04 -0.14
N PRO A 57 12.80 -20.33 1.10
CA PRO A 57 13.33 -21.46 1.84
C PRO A 57 12.95 -22.76 1.12
N THR A 58 13.91 -23.65 0.94
CA THR A 58 13.64 -25.00 0.48
C THR A 58 12.84 -25.77 1.54
N GLU A 59 12.18 -26.86 1.16
CA GLU A 59 11.45 -27.70 2.12
C GLU A 59 12.36 -28.21 3.26
N GLU A 60 13.66 -28.42 2.99
CA GLU A 60 14.64 -28.79 4.00
C GLU A 60 14.94 -27.62 4.96
N GLU A 61 14.96 -26.38 4.47
CA GLU A 61 15.19 -25.19 5.28
C GLU A 61 13.96 -24.81 6.11
N LYS A 62 12.75 -25.18 5.66
CA LYS A 62 11.50 -25.02 6.44
C LYS A 62 11.41 -26.01 7.60
N SER A 63 12.06 -27.18 7.50
CA SER A 63 12.04 -28.20 8.55
C SER A 63 13.20 -27.97 9.52
N LEU A 64 12.89 -27.53 10.74
CA LEU A 64 13.85 -27.47 11.83
C LEU A 64 14.11 -28.91 12.33
N LYS A 65 15.24 -29.47 11.96
CA LYS A 65 15.66 -30.79 12.46
C LYS A 65 16.19 -30.68 13.88
N ARG A 66 15.90 -31.68 14.71
CA ARG A 66 16.50 -31.80 16.03
C ARG A 66 18.03 -32.02 15.84
N VAL A 67 18.80 -31.15 16.48
CA VAL A 67 20.29 -31.22 16.42
C VAL A 67 20.78 -31.86 17.69
N GLU A 68 21.60 -32.89 17.56
CA GLU A 68 22.28 -33.54 18.69
C GLU A 68 23.44 -32.66 19.17
N GLU A 69 23.83 -32.84 20.43
CA GLU A 69 24.96 -32.11 21.02
C GLU A 69 26.24 -32.36 20.23
N GLY A 70 26.89 -31.29 19.75
CA GLY A 70 28.08 -31.37 18.91
C GLY A 70 27.85 -31.57 17.42
N ALA A 71 26.60 -31.70 16.95
CA ALA A 71 26.30 -31.78 15.52
C ALA A 71 26.23 -30.38 14.89
N GLN A 72 26.52 -30.32 13.60
CA GLN A 72 26.43 -29.06 12.85
C GLN A 72 24.97 -28.62 12.70
N ILE A 73 24.69 -27.36 13.09
CA ILE A 73 23.37 -26.75 12.92
C ILE A 73 23.13 -26.51 11.43
N PRO A 74 21.97 -26.91 10.87
CA PRO A 74 21.62 -26.62 9.49
C PRO A 74 21.65 -25.10 9.19
N GLN A 75 22.18 -24.75 8.03
CA GLN A 75 22.33 -23.35 7.63
C GLN A 75 21.21 -22.95 6.68
N THR A 76 20.65 -21.76 6.89
CA THR A 76 19.75 -21.10 5.95
C THR A 76 20.51 -19.95 5.27
N THR A 77 20.52 -19.95 3.94
CA THR A 77 21.23 -18.92 3.17
C THR A 77 20.26 -17.81 2.79
N VAL A 78 20.54 -16.60 3.25
CA VAL A 78 19.84 -15.39 2.81
C VAL A 78 20.57 -14.84 1.58
N ARG A 79 19.83 -14.61 0.50
CA ARG A 79 20.36 -14.05 -0.76
C ARG A 79 19.64 -12.76 -1.10
N THR A 80 20.28 -11.92 -1.90
CA THR A 80 19.63 -10.76 -2.52
C THR A 80 18.95 -11.16 -3.82
N GLN A 81 17.87 -10.48 -4.16
CA GLN A 81 17.16 -10.66 -5.44
C GLN A 81 18.08 -10.32 -6.62
N GLU A 82 17.90 -11.00 -7.75
CA GLU A 82 18.70 -10.77 -8.96
C GLU A 82 18.36 -9.44 -9.61
N ASN A 83 17.10 -9.09 -9.67
CA ASN A 83 16.61 -7.87 -10.31
C ASN A 83 16.41 -6.73 -9.31
N LEU A 84 16.64 -5.52 -9.80
CA LEU A 84 16.44 -4.29 -9.05
C LEU A 84 14.95 -4.02 -8.83
N VAL A 85 14.62 -3.50 -7.65
CA VAL A 85 13.28 -3.00 -7.37
C VAL A 85 13.05 -1.71 -8.15
N ARG A 86 11.95 -1.64 -8.89
CA ARG A 86 11.58 -0.46 -9.65
C ARG A 86 10.99 0.60 -8.71
N LEU A 87 11.65 1.75 -8.67
CA LEU A 87 11.15 2.93 -7.95
C LEU A 87 10.36 3.83 -8.90
N HIS A 88 9.20 4.29 -8.45
CA HIS A 88 8.33 5.19 -9.20
C HIS A 88 8.30 6.56 -8.55
N LYS A 89 8.63 7.58 -9.34
CA LYS A 89 8.43 8.98 -8.97
C LYS A 89 6.98 9.37 -9.29
N ARG A 90 6.25 9.75 -8.27
CA ARG A 90 4.88 10.26 -8.37
C ARG A 90 4.83 11.70 -7.89
N GLY A 91 4.11 12.55 -8.59
CA GLY A 91 4.05 13.94 -8.19
C GLY A 91 3.05 14.75 -8.96
N ARG A 92 2.92 16.00 -8.55
CA ARG A 92 2.04 16.98 -9.16
C ARG A 92 2.67 18.36 -9.12
N MET A 93 2.43 19.12 -10.18
CA MET A 93 2.78 20.53 -10.25
C MET A 93 1.58 21.36 -9.76
N LEU A 94 1.80 22.14 -8.71
CA LEU A 94 0.87 23.15 -8.25
C LEU A 94 1.26 24.48 -8.93
N VAL A 95 0.33 25.08 -9.65
CA VAL A 95 0.53 26.36 -10.35
C VAL A 95 -0.54 27.33 -9.90
N ALA A 96 -0.15 28.51 -9.46
CA ALA A 96 -1.08 29.55 -9.06
C ALA A 96 -0.57 30.92 -9.50
N SER A 97 -1.50 31.84 -9.88
CA SER A 97 -1.16 33.23 -10.13
C SER A 97 -0.83 33.94 -8.82
N TYR A 98 -0.04 34.98 -8.89
CA TYR A 98 0.28 35.83 -7.73
C TYR A 98 -0.99 36.36 -7.04
N GLU A 99 -2.00 36.71 -7.81
CA GLU A 99 -3.28 37.16 -7.25
C GLU A 99 -4.05 36.06 -6.53
N ALA A 100 -4.08 34.84 -7.10
CA ALA A 100 -4.76 33.73 -6.49
C ALA A 100 -4.12 33.33 -5.13
N ILE A 101 -2.79 33.33 -5.03
CA ILE A 101 -2.08 33.07 -3.79
C ILE A 101 -2.34 34.16 -2.75
N ARG A 102 -2.36 35.41 -3.18
CA ARG A 102 -2.54 36.57 -2.30
C ARG A 102 -3.87 36.50 -1.52
N PHE A 103 -4.93 36.10 -2.18
CA PHE A 103 -6.28 36.04 -1.60
C PHE A 103 -6.67 34.67 -1.06
N GLN A 104 -5.79 33.66 -1.20
CA GLN A 104 -6.09 32.31 -0.72
C GLN A 104 -5.99 32.24 0.80
N ARG A 105 -7.03 31.73 1.42
CA ARG A 105 -7.03 31.39 2.85
C ARG A 105 -6.21 30.13 3.10
N LEU A 106 -5.40 30.16 4.14
CA LEU A 106 -4.48 29.07 4.47
C LEU A 106 -5.23 27.74 4.73
N ASP A 107 -6.38 27.80 5.36
CA ASP A 107 -7.20 26.62 5.66
C ASP A 107 -7.66 25.90 4.38
N LEU A 108 -8.17 26.66 3.41
CA LEU A 108 -8.63 26.13 2.13
C LEU A 108 -7.46 25.59 1.30
N PHE A 109 -6.33 26.29 1.33
CA PHE A 109 -5.12 25.84 0.68
C PHE A 109 -4.60 24.53 1.27
N SER A 110 -4.62 24.39 2.60
CA SER A 110 -4.27 23.15 3.30
C SER A 110 -5.14 21.97 2.91
N VAL A 111 -6.45 22.18 2.70
CA VAL A 111 -7.36 21.11 2.22
C VAL A 111 -6.93 20.63 0.82
N THR A 112 -6.59 21.55 -0.07
CA THR A 112 -6.11 21.20 -1.42
C THR A 112 -4.80 20.43 -1.36
N LEU A 113 -3.87 20.84 -0.52
CA LEU A 113 -2.59 20.15 -0.35
C LEU A 113 -2.75 18.74 0.23
N ARG A 114 -3.63 18.57 1.22
CA ARG A 114 -3.95 17.23 1.76
C ARG A 114 -4.55 16.32 0.70
N GLN A 115 -5.40 16.85 -0.17
CA GLN A 115 -5.95 16.09 -1.29
C GLN A 115 -4.86 15.65 -2.28
N ILE A 116 -3.89 16.50 -2.57
CA ILE A 116 -2.72 16.13 -3.40
C ILE A 116 -1.95 14.99 -2.74
N GLY A 117 -1.72 15.06 -1.43
CA GLY A 117 -1.09 13.98 -0.67
C GLY A 117 -1.85 12.67 -0.76
N ALA A 118 -3.17 12.70 -0.62
CA ALA A 118 -4.04 11.53 -0.77
C ALA A 118 -3.95 10.92 -2.19
N TYR A 119 -3.88 11.73 -3.23
CA TYR A 119 -3.69 11.25 -4.61
C TYR A 119 -2.33 10.58 -4.81
N ILE A 120 -1.25 11.15 -4.28
CA ILE A 120 0.08 10.54 -4.35
C ILE A 120 0.07 9.20 -3.62
N GLY A 121 -0.52 9.12 -2.43
CA GLY A 121 -0.67 7.88 -1.67
C GLY A 121 -1.46 6.82 -2.42
N ARG A 122 -2.52 7.21 -3.12
CA ARG A 122 -3.33 6.31 -3.95
C ARG A 122 -2.55 5.76 -5.15
N MET A 123 -1.69 6.58 -5.78
CA MET A 123 -0.82 6.12 -6.85
C MET A 123 0.23 5.14 -6.36
N HIS A 124 0.85 5.39 -5.21
CA HIS A 124 1.76 4.44 -4.58
C HIS A 124 1.04 3.14 -4.20
N LEU A 125 -0.20 3.21 -3.75
CA LEU A 125 -1.00 2.02 -3.47
C LEU A 125 -1.29 1.20 -4.74
N GLN A 126 -1.55 1.83 -5.87
CA GLN A 126 -1.68 1.14 -7.16
C GLN A 126 -0.40 0.40 -7.53
N ASP A 127 0.76 1.03 -7.33
CA ASP A 127 2.06 0.38 -7.56
C ASP A 127 2.27 -0.82 -6.64
N ALA A 128 1.87 -0.72 -5.37
CA ALA A 128 1.92 -1.82 -4.41
C ALA A 128 1.01 -2.99 -4.81
N ILE A 129 -0.20 -2.71 -5.24
CA ILE A 129 -1.17 -3.72 -5.70
C ILE A 129 -0.67 -4.40 -6.97
N ASP A 130 -0.10 -3.66 -7.90
CA ASP A 130 0.50 -4.23 -9.10
C ASP A 130 1.63 -5.21 -8.76
N VAL A 131 2.51 -4.85 -7.84
CA VAL A 131 3.58 -5.73 -7.35
C VAL A 131 3.00 -6.96 -6.63
N LEU A 132 1.97 -6.82 -5.80
CA LEU A 132 1.33 -7.95 -5.15
C LEU A 132 0.72 -8.94 -6.14
N ILE A 133 0.15 -8.46 -7.24
CA ILE A 133 -0.49 -9.29 -8.26
C ILE A 133 0.53 -9.87 -9.25
N ASN A 134 1.36 -9.01 -9.83
CA ASN A 134 2.21 -9.33 -10.97
C ASN A 134 3.69 -9.59 -10.61
N GLY A 135 4.05 -9.33 -9.35
CA GLY A 135 5.43 -9.44 -8.89
C GLY A 135 6.26 -8.18 -9.10
N ASP A 136 7.49 -8.23 -8.60
CA ASP A 136 8.44 -7.11 -8.63
C ASP A 136 9.53 -7.25 -9.71
N GLY A 137 9.34 -8.15 -10.67
CA GLY A 137 10.31 -8.46 -11.74
C GLY A 137 11.26 -9.60 -11.40
N ASN A 138 11.12 -10.26 -10.26
CA ASN A 138 11.91 -11.40 -9.82
C ASN A 138 11.19 -12.75 -9.95
N ASN A 139 10.28 -12.85 -10.91
CA ASN A 139 9.49 -14.07 -11.17
C ASN A 139 8.68 -14.51 -9.94
N ASN A 140 8.10 -13.58 -9.23
CA ASN A 140 7.36 -13.78 -7.99
C ASN A 140 5.91 -13.26 -8.05
N ALA A 141 5.28 -13.36 -9.22
CA ALA A 141 3.85 -13.07 -9.37
C ALA A 141 3.00 -13.91 -8.40
N ALA A 142 1.90 -13.36 -7.93
CA ALA A 142 1.02 -14.03 -7.00
C ALA A 142 0.38 -15.27 -7.63
N GLN A 143 0.20 -16.31 -6.82
CA GLN A 143 -0.68 -17.41 -7.17
C GLN A 143 -2.12 -16.88 -7.25
N LYS A 144 -2.78 -17.17 -8.37
CA LYS A 144 -4.14 -16.72 -8.66
C LYS A 144 -5.12 -17.88 -8.55
N PHE A 145 -6.22 -17.64 -7.86
CA PHE A 145 -7.35 -18.53 -7.76
C PHE A 145 -8.58 -17.84 -8.35
N THR A 146 -9.50 -18.64 -8.88
CA THR A 146 -10.79 -18.16 -9.37
C THR A 146 -11.89 -18.94 -8.67
N VAL A 147 -12.96 -18.28 -8.27
CA VAL A 147 -14.12 -18.95 -7.67
C VAL A 147 -14.67 -19.98 -8.66
N GLY A 148 -14.81 -21.23 -8.20
CA GLY A 148 -15.25 -22.32 -9.05
C GLY A 148 -14.16 -23.03 -9.87
N ASP A 149 -12.88 -22.78 -9.59
CA ASP A 149 -11.74 -23.39 -10.30
C ASP A 149 -11.41 -24.84 -9.86
N GLY A 150 -12.19 -25.40 -8.94
CA GLY A 150 -11.95 -26.72 -8.36
C GLY A 150 -11.19 -26.69 -7.04
N THR A 151 -10.41 -25.65 -6.75
CA THR A 151 -9.76 -25.41 -5.46
C THR A 151 -10.62 -24.52 -4.57
N ILE A 152 -11.23 -23.51 -5.18
CA ILE A 152 -12.12 -22.56 -4.49
C ILE A 152 -13.56 -22.90 -4.85
N SER A 153 -14.35 -23.20 -3.83
CA SER A 153 -15.77 -23.56 -3.98
C SER A 153 -16.60 -22.38 -4.46
N GLY A 154 -17.66 -22.66 -5.18
CA GLY A 154 -18.68 -21.69 -5.57
C GLY A 154 -19.01 -21.69 -7.05
N GLY A 155 -20.05 -20.94 -7.39
CA GLY A 155 -20.46 -20.69 -8.76
C GLY A 155 -19.72 -19.50 -9.36
N SER A 156 -19.47 -19.55 -10.66
CA SER A 156 -18.88 -18.44 -11.40
C SER A 156 -19.66 -17.14 -11.19
N GLY A 157 -18.94 -16.04 -10.95
CA GLY A 157 -19.51 -14.70 -10.79
C GLY A 157 -20.12 -14.38 -9.41
N SER A 158 -20.01 -15.29 -8.42
CA SER A 158 -20.52 -15.01 -7.09
C SER A 158 -19.52 -15.37 -5.99
N LEU A 159 -19.36 -14.47 -5.01
CA LEU A 159 -18.58 -14.71 -3.82
C LEU A 159 -19.44 -15.37 -2.74
N SER A 160 -18.93 -16.45 -2.15
CA SER A 160 -19.55 -17.13 -1.01
C SER A 160 -18.59 -17.16 0.18
N TYR A 161 -19.14 -17.44 1.37
CA TYR A 161 -18.30 -17.62 2.55
C TYR A 161 -17.39 -18.85 2.41
N ASP A 162 -17.89 -19.94 1.82
CA ASP A 162 -17.10 -21.14 1.58
C ASP A 162 -15.90 -20.86 0.66
N ALA A 163 -16.07 -20.01 -0.37
CA ALA A 163 -14.97 -19.57 -1.22
C ALA A 163 -13.89 -18.83 -0.43
N LEU A 164 -14.28 -17.99 0.52
CA LEU A 164 -13.34 -17.28 1.39
C LEU A 164 -12.61 -18.22 2.34
N VAL A 165 -13.28 -19.23 2.88
CA VAL A 165 -12.67 -20.26 3.75
C VAL A 165 -11.67 -21.09 2.95
N ASP A 166 -12.02 -21.52 1.75
CA ASP A 166 -11.11 -22.26 0.87
C ASP A 166 -9.88 -21.42 0.53
N PHE A 167 -10.08 -20.14 0.20
CA PHE A 167 -8.97 -19.21 -0.08
C PHE A 167 -8.07 -19.03 1.14
N TRP A 168 -8.63 -18.84 2.32
CA TRP A 168 -7.89 -18.74 3.57
C TRP A 168 -7.04 -20.00 3.83
N SER A 169 -7.54 -21.18 3.53
CA SER A 169 -6.84 -22.45 3.72
C SER A 169 -5.58 -22.60 2.86
N GLN A 170 -5.44 -21.80 1.78
CA GLN A 170 -4.31 -21.87 0.87
C GLN A 170 -3.06 -21.15 1.40
N PHE A 171 -3.13 -20.46 2.53
CA PHE A 171 -2.04 -19.62 3.04
C PHE A 171 -1.02 -20.36 3.93
N ASP A 172 -1.32 -21.56 4.40
CA ASP A 172 -0.35 -22.30 5.24
C ASP A 172 1.04 -22.40 4.55
N PRO A 173 2.14 -22.12 5.23
CA PRO A 173 2.35 -21.84 6.65
C PRO A 173 2.12 -20.39 7.09
N TYR A 174 1.76 -19.49 6.17
CA TYR A 174 1.45 -18.11 6.49
C TYR A 174 0.02 -17.95 6.99
N THR A 175 -0.26 -16.83 7.62
CA THR A 175 -1.60 -16.49 8.11
C THR A 175 -2.17 -15.34 7.30
N MET A 176 -3.31 -15.55 6.63
CA MET A 176 -4.05 -14.45 5.99
C MET A 176 -4.64 -13.55 7.07
N ASN A 177 -3.91 -12.52 7.48
CA ASN A 177 -4.33 -11.56 8.50
C ASN A 177 -4.82 -10.24 7.92
N THR A 178 -4.70 -10.07 6.60
CA THR A 178 -5.15 -8.88 5.88
C THR A 178 -5.75 -9.28 4.55
N LEU A 179 -6.88 -8.67 4.21
CA LEU A 179 -7.62 -8.91 2.98
C LEU A 179 -7.91 -7.56 2.31
N LEU A 180 -7.28 -7.32 1.16
CA LEU A 180 -7.56 -6.19 0.30
C LEU A 180 -8.67 -6.55 -0.67
N VAL A 181 -9.69 -5.70 -0.77
CA VAL A 181 -10.84 -5.94 -1.63
C VAL A 181 -11.17 -4.74 -2.50
N SER A 182 -11.66 -5.01 -3.71
CA SER A 182 -12.27 -4.01 -4.57
C SER A 182 -13.61 -3.54 -4.01
N ASN A 183 -14.14 -2.42 -4.51
CA ASN A 183 -15.40 -1.87 -4.01
C ASN A 183 -16.58 -2.81 -4.17
N ASP A 184 -16.68 -3.49 -5.33
CA ASP A 184 -17.73 -4.47 -5.62
C ASP A 184 -17.61 -5.72 -4.72
N MET A 185 -16.41 -6.20 -4.47
CA MET A 185 -16.17 -7.32 -3.57
C MET A 185 -16.47 -6.96 -2.10
N MET A 186 -16.18 -5.73 -1.67
CA MET A 186 -16.58 -5.26 -0.35
C MET A 186 -18.11 -5.32 -0.17
N LEU A 187 -18.85 -4.84 -1.17
CA LEU A 187 -20.31 -4.93 -1.15
C LEU A 187 -20.81 -6.38 -1.11
N ALA A 188 -20.22 -7.25 -1.90
CA ALA A 188 -20.57 -8.67 -1.93
C ALA A 188 -20.33 -9.33 -0.55
N MET A 189 -19.19 -9.03 0.08
CA MET A 189 -18.84 -9.57 1.40
C MET A 189 -19.80 -9.08 2.49
N LEU A 190 -20.13 -7.80 2.52
CA LEU A 190 -21.03 -7.22 3.51
C LEU A 190 -22.46 -7.76 3.41
N LYS A 191 -22.85 -8.29 2.25
CA LYS A 191 -24.16 -8.93 2.04
C LYS A 191 -24.18 -10.41 2.45
N LEU A 192 -23.05 -11.03 2.72
CA LEU A 192 -22.99 -12.41 3.19
C LEU A 192 -23.58 -12.51 4.61
N PRO A 193 -24.47 -13.51 4.88
CA PRO A 193 -25.09 -13.66 6.19
C PRO A 193 -24.08 -13.83 7.33
N GLU A 194 -22.97 -14.49 7.07
CA GLU A 194 -21.90 -14.75 8.03
C GLU A 194 -21.21 -13.45 8.49
N PHE A 195 -21.15 -12.45 7.63
CA PHE A 195 -20.62 -11.12 7.95
C PHE A 195 -21.64 -10.23 8.67
N GLN A 196 -22.92 -10.51 8.54
CA GLN A 196 -24.00 -9.75 9.19
C GLN A 196 -24.28 -10.22 10.63
N ASN A 197 -23.84 -11.41 11.00
CA ASN A 197 -24.05 -11.96 12.32
C ASN A 197 -23.12 -11.28 13.35
N PRO A 198 -23.67 -10.61 14.39
CA PRO A 198 -22.86 -9.92 15.41
C PRO A 198 -21.95 -10.85 16.23
N LEU A 199 -22.25 -12.15 16.30
CA LEU A 199 -21.48 -13.13 17.06
C LEU A 199 -20.26 -13.68 16.30
N THR A 200 -20.36 -13.76 14.97
CA THR A 200 -19.34 -14.35 14.11
C THR A 200 -18.82 -13.39 13.04
N GLY A 201 -19.53 -12.32 12.78
CA GLY A 201 -19.26 -11.36 11.71
C GLY A 201 -18.55 -10.11 12.16
N LEU A 202 -18.87 -9.03 11.51
CA LEU A 202 -18.23 -7.72 11.69
C LEU A 202 -18.66 -7.06 13.00
N ASN A 203 -17.74 -6.94 13.95
CA ASN A 203 -17.95 -6.15 15.16
C ASN A 203 -17.55 -4.67 14.94
N PHE A 204 -18.09 -4.06 13.88
CA PHE A 204 -17.78 -2.68 13.50
C PHE A 204 -18.20 -1.67 14.58
N GLN A 205 -19.33 -1.91 15.23
CA GLN A 205 -19.86 -1.01 16.27
C GLN A 205 -18.98 -0.93 17.52
N GLY A 206 -18.24 -2.02 17.82
CA GLY A 206 -17.39 -2.08 19.01
C GLY A 206 -15.95 -1.61 18.79
N THR A 207 -15.39 -1.83 17.61
CA THR A 207 -13.96 -1.61 17.34
C THR A 207 -13.66 -0.53 16.30
N GLY A 208 -14.65 -0.14 15.49
CA GLY A 208 -14.46 0.76 14.35
C GLY A 208 -13.61 0.18 13.21
N THR A 209 -13.20 -1.07 13.33
CA THR A 209 -12.42 -1.78 12.29
C THR A 209 -13.23 -2.93 11.71
N LEU A 210 -13.12 -3.11 10.39
CA LEU A 210 -13.73 -4.23 9.69
C LEU A 210 -12.80 -5.43 9.76
N THR A 211 -13.24 -6.48 10.47
CA THR A 211 -12.52 -7.75 10.57
C THR A 211 -13.43 -8.85 10.06
N THR A 212 -12.89 -9.73 9.24
CA THR A 212 -13.64 -10.89 8.74
C THR A 212 -13.83 -11.93 9.85
N PRO A 213 -14.82 -12.85 9.73
CA PRO A 213 -14.94 -14.00 10.64
C PRO A 213 -13.69 -14.87 10.72
N LEU A 214 -12.83 -14.84 9.71
CA LEU A 214 -11.52 -15.52 9.64
C LEU A 214 -10.40 -14.78 10.36
N GLY A 215 -10.68 -13.65 10.99
CA GLY A 215 -9.70 -12.84 11.71
C GLY A 215 -8.86 -11.91 10.85
N ALA A 216 -9.06 -11.86 9.54
CA ALA A 216 -8.36 -10.97 8.65
C ALA A 216 -8.96 -9.56 8.69
N LYS A 217 -8.10 -8.55 8.77
CA LYS A 217 -8.49 -7.14 8.62
C LYS A 217 -8.93 -6.87 7.19
N LEU A 218 -10.11 -6.33 7.03
CA LEU A 218 -10.70 -6.04 5.73
C LEU A 218 -10.41 -4.60 5.31
N LEU A 219 -9.74 -4.43 4.18
CA LEU A 219 -9.35 -3.13 3.62
C LEU A 219 -9.92 -2.98 2.21
N ARG A 220 -10.77 -1.97 2.03
CA ARG A 220 -11.32 -1.63 0.72
C ARG A 220 -10.43 -0.62 0.01
N THR A 221 -10.23 -0.78 -1.28
CA THR A 221 -9.56 0.21 -2.12
C THR A 221 -10.13 0.25 -3.53
N SER A 222 -10.27 1.46 -4.09
CA SER A 222 -10.61 1.67 -5.49
C SER A 222 -9.44 1.43 -6.45
N ALA A 223 -8.22 1.28 -5.93
CA ALA A 223 -7.03 0.95 -6.73
C ALA A 223 -6.99 -0.52 -7.16
N MET A 224 -7.84 -1.36 -6.59
CA MET A 224 -7.97 -2.78 -6.92
C MET A 224 -8.84 -2.98 -8.17
N PRO A 225 -8.47 -3.86 -9.10
CA PRO A 225 -9.36 -4.29 -10.18
C PRO A 225 -10.67 -4.86 -9.64
N GLU A 226 -11.77 -4.60 -10.33
CA GLU A 226 -13.08 -5.16 -9.97
C GLU A 226 -13.03 -6.69 -9.91
N GLY A 227 -13.84 -7.30 -9.04
CA GLY A 227 -13.91 -8.73 -8.86
C GLY A 227 -12.66 -9.37 -8.24
N THR A 228 -11.78 -8.59 -7.64
CA THR A 228 -10.48 -9.06 -7.16
C THR A 228 -10.35 -8.87 -5.65
N LEU A 229 -9.78 -9.90 -4.99
CA LEU A 229 -9.37 -9.86 -3.60
C LEU A 229 -7.89 -10.27 -3.52
N ILE A 230 -7.13 -9.61 -2.65
CA ILE A 230 -5.76 -10.02 -2.32
C ILE A 230 -5.72 -10.35 -0.83
N GLY A 231 -5.43 -11.61 -0.52
CA GLY A 231 -5.11 -12.05 0.83
C GLY A 231 -3.60 -11.98 1.05
N LEU A 232 -3.19 -11.54 2.22
CA LEU A 232 -1.78 -11.47 2.55
C LEU A 232 -1.52 -11.64 4.05
N ASP A 233 -0.32 -12.12 4.35
CA ASP A 233 0.26 -12.03 5.67
C ASP A 233 1.08 -10.74 5.74
N LYS A 234 0.57 -9.75 6.48
CA LYS A 234 1.19 -8.44 6.58
C LYS A 234 2.67 -8.51 7.01
N GLY A 235 3.02 -9.47 7.86
CA GLY A 235 4.38 -9.59 8.40
C GLY A 235 5.42 -10.10 7.40
N TYR A 236 5.00 -10.65 6.25
CA TYR A 236 5.89 -11.38 5.33
C TYR A 236 5.71 -11.05 3.85
N ALA A 237 4.68 -10.30 3.47
CA ALA A 237 4.31 -10.20 2.07
C ALA A 237 5.07 -9.11 1.30
N LEU A 238 5.06 -7.88 1.80
CA LEU A 238 5.46 -6.71 1.03
C LEU A 238 6.45 -5.82 1.78
N GLU A 239 7.51 -5.40 1.09
CA GLU A 239 8.43 -4.36 1.51
C GLU A 239 8.15 -3.08 0.72
N GLN A 240 8.10 -1.94 1.40
CA GLN A 240 8.09 -0.64 0.77
C GLN A 240 9.50 -0.05 0.81
N ILE A 241 10.00 0.37 -0.34
CA ILE A 241 11.26 1.09 -0.48
C ILE A 241 10.93 2.56 -0.69
N CYS A 242 11.28 3.41 0.27
CA CYS A 242 11.09 4.85 0.19
C CYS A 242 12.37 5.48 -0.36
N GLY A 243 12.34 5.89 -1.62
CA GLY A 243 13.47 6.56 -2.27
C GLY A 243 13.55 8.04 -1.90
N SER A 244 12.43 8.70 -1.78
CA SER A 244 12.29 10.01 -1.14
C SER A 244 10.89 10.18 -0.58
N GLN A 245 10.82 10.81 0.56
CA GLN A 245 9.55 11.30 1.10
C GLN A 245 9.03 12.45 0.23
N VAL A 246 7.90 13.04 0.61
CA VAL A 246 7.38 14.20 -0.09
C VAL A 246 8.40 15.32 -0.11
N THR A 247 8.84 15.70 -1.32
CA THR A 247 9.71 16.84 -1.57
C THR A 247 8.98 17.90 -2.36
N VAL A 248 9.30 19.17 -2.09
CA VAL A 248 8.69 20.32 -2.76
C VAL A 248 9.79 21.17 -3.36
N GLU A 249 9.78 21.29 -4.68
CA GLU A 249 10.63 22.21 -5.42
C GLU A 249 9.78 23.41 -5.85
N TYR A 250 10.24 24.60 -5.53
CA TYR A 250 9.49 25.83 -5.73
C TYR A 250 10.21 26.75 -6.74
N ASP A 251 9.44 27.35 -7.64
CA ASP A 251 9.92 28.25 -8.66
C ASP A 251 8.92 29.39 -8.95
N LYS A 252 9.43 30.54 -9.35
CA LYS A 252 8.65 31.71 -9.76
C LYS A 252 8.87 31.99 -11.24
N LEU A 253 7.78 32.06 -11.99
CA LEU A 253 7.79 32.52 -13.38
C LEU A 253 7.40 34.01 -13.41
N ILE A 254 8.38 34.88 -13.36
CA ILE A 254 8.21 36.33 -13.29
C ILE A 254 7.54 36.88 -14.56
N ASP A 255 7.88 36.33 -15.71
CA ASP A 255 7.31 36.68 -17.01
C ASP A 255 5.83 36.41 -17.14
N ARG A 256 5.31 35.44 -16.39
CA ARG A 256 3.90 35.02 -16.38
C ARG A 256 3.16 35.36 -15.09
N GLN A 257 3.86 35.94 -14.11
CA GLN A 257 3.33 36.21 -12.76
C GLN A 257 2.70 34.96 -12.10
N LEU A 258 3.36 33.81 -12.27
CA LEU A 258 2.93 32.51 -11.72
C LEU A 258 3.97 32.00 -10.72
N GLU A 259 3.45 31.35 -9.68
CA GLU A 259 4.25 30.54 -8.77
C GLU A 259 3.96 29.06 -9.02
N ARG A 260 5.04 28.27 -8.99
CA ARG A 260 4.96 26.81 -9.20
C ARG A 260 5.61 26.08 -8.06
N ALA A 261 4.97 24.99 -7.64
CA ALA A 261 5.56 24.05 -6.71
C ALA A 261 5.42 22.63 -7.28
N ALA A 262 6.56 21.98 -7.51
CA ALA A 262 6.59 20.57 -7.86
C ALA A 262 6.61 19.74 -6.58
N ILE A 263 5.56 18.96 -6.38
CA ILE A 263 5.39 18.08 -5.22
C ILE A 263 5.62 16.66 -5.69
N THR A 264 6.66 16.00 -5.19
CA THR A 264 7.05 14.65 -5.64
C THR A 264 7.35 13.73 -4.48
N SER A 265 7.15 12.44 -4.71
CA SER A 265 7.52 11.35 -3.82
C SER A 265 8.01 10.16 -4.64
N ILE A 266 9.03 9.45 -4.15
CA ILE A 266 9.59 8.28 -4.82
C ILE A 266 9.42 7.09 -3.90
N SER A 267 8.76 6.04 -4.40
CA SER A 267 8.55 4.80 -3.68
C SER A 267 8.57 3.61 -4.64
N GLY A 268 8.95 2.46 -4.12
CA GLY A 268 8.89 1.18 -4.81
C GLY A 268 8.46 0.08 -3.86
N PHE A 269 8.18 -1.09 -4.41
CA PHE A 269 7.69 -2.22 -3.64
C PHE A 269 8.38 -3.51 -4.09
N ALA A 270 8.66 -4.37 -3.12
CA ALA A 270 9.22 -5.68 -3.34
C ALA A 270 8.42 -6.75 -2.59
N LYS A 271 8.29 -7.92 -3.19
CA LYS A 271 7.71 -9.08 -2.50
C LYS A 271 8.80 -9.79 -1.71
N LEU A 272 8.60 -9.91 -0.40
CA LEU A 272 9.54 -10.61 0.47
C LEU A 272 9.41 -12.13 0.33
N PHE A 273 8.21 -12.65 0.58
CA PHE A 273 7.88 -14.07 0.46
C PHE A 273 6.71 -14.21 -0.52
N PRO A 274 6.92 -14.79 -1.71
CA PRO A 274 5.90 -14.87 -2.74
C PRO A 274 4.63 -15.59 -2.31
N GLU A 275 4.76 -16.60 -1.44
CA GLU A 275 3.62 -17.40 -0.95
C GLU A 275 2.81 -16.71 0.16
N ALA A 276 3.33 -15.59 0.72
CA ALA A 276 2.65 -14.83 1.77
C ALA A 276 1.52 -13.93 1.24
N SER A 277 1.32 -13.86 -0.06
CA SER A 277 0.21 -13.15 -0.70
C SER A 277 -0.33 -13.96 -1.87
N LYS A 278 -1.65 -13.96 -2.02
CA LYS A 278 -2.37 -14.69 -3.08
C LYS A 278 -3.55 -13.85 -3.55
N VAL A 279 -4.00 -14.12 -4.76
CA VAL A 279 -5.09 -13.39 -5.41
C VAL A 279 -6.28 -14.31 -5.65
N LEU A 280 -7.47 -13.84 -5.32
CA LEU A 280 -8.75 -14.47 -5.64
C LEU A 280 -9.52 -13.57 -6.60
N THR A 281 -9.99 -14.13 -7.71
CA THR A 281 -10.87 -13.44 -8.65
C THR A 281 -12.23 -14.11 -8.68
N VAL A 282 -13.26 -13.29 -8.82
CA VAL A 282 -14.64 -13.71 -9.03
C VAL A 282 -14.97 -13.38 -10.48
N ALA A 283 -14.94 -14.38 -11.34
CA ALA A 283 -15.18 -14.25 -12.78
C ALA A 283 -16.65 -14.48 -13.12
#